data_40ed3c0abbe1f68efd25b0dcda9db723
#
_entry.id   40ed3c0abbe1f68efd25b0dcda9db723
#
_cell.length_a   1.000
_cell.length_b   1.000
_cell.length_c   1.000
_cell.angle_alpha   90.00
_cell.angle_beta   90.00
_cell.angle_gamma   90.00
#
_symmetry.space_group_name_H-M   'P 1'
#
loop_
_entity.id
_entity.type
_entity.pdbx_description
1 polymer ?
#
loop_
_entity_poly.entity_id
_entity_poly.type
_entity_poly.pdbx_seq_one_letter_code
_entity_poly.pdbx_strand_id
1 'polypeptide(L)'
;MKTVALIEKGRDGKYGIYTPDLESTIIGSGTTVAEAMADFERSLSEIRSAFAEAGESLPDELVDVEFEYRYDIASVFDYFDYINVTRFAAKAGVNASLLRQYKSGGVYISEKQALKIETALHRCGEELLSLSLIAR
;
A
#
# COMPACT_ATOMS: atom_id res chain seq x y z
N MET A 1 -4.45 -18.83 -0.34
CA MET A 1 -3.01 -18.49 -0.27
C MET A 1 -2.86 -16.99 -0.10
N LYS A 2 -1.97 -16.57 0.77
CA LYS A 2 -1.70 -15.15 1.00
C LYS A 2 -0.38 -14.76 0.34
N THR A 3 -0.38 -13.68 -0.42
CA THR A 3 0.82 -13.21 -1.10
C THR A 3 0.95 -11.69 -0.99
N VAL A 4 2.15 -11.17 -1.17
CA VAL A 4 2.43 -9.74 -1.04
C VAL A 4 2.13 -9.03 -2.36
N ALA A 5 1.51 -7.85 -2.25
CA ALA A 5 1.39 -6.90 -3.33
C ALA A 5 2.11 -5.62 -2.90
N LEU A 6 3.16 -5.24 -3.61
CA LEU A 6 3.96 -4.06 -3.28
C LEU A 6 3.40 -2.82 -3.97
N ILE A 7 3.26 -1.75 -3.21
CA ILE A 7 2.76 -0.46 -3.70
C ILE A 7 3.87 0.57 -3.60
N GLU A 8 4.23 1.15 -4.73
CA GLU A 8 5.34 2.08 -4.83
C GLU A 8 4.99 3.30 -5.67
N LYS A 9 5.57 4.44 -5.31
CA LYS A 9 5.56 5.63 -6.16
C LYS A 9 6.71 5.55 -7.16
N GLY A 10 6.39 5.61 -8.44
CA GLY A 10 7.39 5.61 -9.51
C GLY A 10 8.05 6.96 -9.72
N ARG A 11 9.09 6.98 -10.55
CA ARG A 11 9.83 8.21 -10.91
C ARG A 11 8.95 9.20 -11.67
N ASP A 12 7.94 8.71 -12.36
CA ASP A 12 6.96 9.54 -13.09
C ASP A 12 5.92 10.18 -12.16
N GLY A 13 5.99 9.91 -10.85
CA GLY A 13 5.04 10.41 -9.86
C GLY A 13 3.77 9.59 -9.76
N LYS A 14 3.61 8.56 -10.57
CA LYS A 14 2.46 7.66 -10.51
C LYS A 14 2.72 6.50 -9.55
N TYR A 15 1.65 5.87 -9.12
CA TYR A 15 1.72 4.72 -8.20
C TYR A 15 1.53 3.42 -8.97
N GLY A 16 2.31 2.41 -8.59
CA GLY A 16 2.23 1.09 -9.17
C GLY A 16 2.06 0.03 -8.09
N ILE A 17 1.38 -1.06 -8.46
CA ILE A 17 1.23 -2.25 -7.61
C ILE A 17 1.68 -3.45 -8.42
N TYR A 18 2.43 -4.35 -7.79
CA TYR A 18 2.81 -5.60 -8.44
C TYR A 18 3.00 -6.72 -7.41
N THR A 19 2.92 -7.95 -7.90
CA THR A 19 3.03 -9.16 -7.07
C THR A 19 4.39 -9.82 -7.34
N PRO A 20 5.39 -9.60 -6.47
CA PRO A 20 6.76 -10.10 -6.72
C PRO A 20 6.89 -11.60 -6.61
N ASP A 21 6.01 -12.27 -5.86
CA ASP A 21 6.13 -13.69 -5.54
C ASP A 21 5.26 -14.60 -6.41
N LEU A 22 4.44 -14.03 -7.28
CA LEU A 22 3.64 -14.83 -8.21
C LEU A 22 4.39 -15.06 -9.51
N GLU A 23 4.27 -16.26 -10.06
CA GLU A 23 4.83 -16.59 -11.36
C GLU A 23 4.23 -15.72 -12.45
N SER A 24 2.91 -15.55 -12.41
CA SER A 24 2.19 -14.61 -13.30
C SER A 24 2.00 -13.28 -12.55
N THR A 25 2.88 -12.33 -12.80
CA THR A 25 2.82 -11.02 -12.14
C THR A 25 1.53 -10.29 -12.49
N ILE A 26 0.82 -9.85 -11.46
CA ILE A 26 -0.34 -8.98 -11.60
C ILE A 26 0.13 -7.55 -11.33
N ILE A 27 -0.29 -6.61 -12.16
CA ILE A 27 0.10 -5.20 -12.02
C ILE A 27 -1.12 -4.30 -12.05
N GLY A 28 -0.97 -3.15 -11.40
CA GLY A 28 -1.93 -2.06 -11.45
C GLY A 28 -1.19 -0.73 -11.38
N SER A 29 -1.77 0.31 -11.93
CA SER A 29 -1.19 1.64 -11.90
C SER A 29 -2.26 2.73 -11.85
N GLY A 30 -1.88 3.91 -11.35
CA GLY A 30 -2.76 5.05 -11.28
C GLY A 30 -2.05 6.30 -10.79
N THR A 31 -2.74 7.42 -10.82
CA THR A 31 -2.20 8.69 -10.32
C THR A 31 -2.32 8.81 -8.79
N THR A 32 -3.12 7.94 -8.18
CA THR A 32 -3.25 7.78 -6.73
C THR A 32 -3.15 6.31 -6.38
N VAL A 33 -2.89 6.00 -5.11
CA VAL A 33 -2.88 4.61 -4.64
C VAL A 33 -4.26 3.97 -4.83
N ALA A 34 -5.34 4.70 -4.55
CA ALA A 34 -6.70 4.18 -4.73
C ALA A 34 -6.97 3.78 -6.19
N GLU A 35 -6.54 4.60 -7.15
CA GLU A 35 -6.64 4.26 -8.58
C GLU A 35 -5.80 3.04 -8.94
N ALA A 36 -4.58 2.95 -8.41
CA ALA A 36 -3.70 1.81 -8.64
C ALA A 36 -4.32 0.52 -8.09
N MET A 37 -4.94 0.56 -6.91
CA MET A 37 -5.65 -0.58 -6.32
C MET A 37 -6.83 -1.02 -7.18
N ALA A 38 -7.63 -0.07 -7.66
CA ALA A 38 -8.77 -0.37 -8.52
C ALA A 38 -8.32 -1.02 -9.84
N ASP A 39 -7.22 -0.52 -10.42
CA ASP A 39 -6.64 -1.07 -11.63
C ASP A 39 -6.09 -2.49 -11.40
N PHE A 40 -5.43 -2.70 -10.26
CA PHE A 40 -4.91 -4.00 -9.86
C PHE A 40 -6.03 -5.05 -9.73
N GLU A 41 -7.12 -4.69 -9.06
CA GLU A 41 -8.28 -5.57 -8.89
C GLU A 41 -8.95 -5.86 -10.23
N ARG A 42 -9.02 -4.88 -11.12
CA ARG A 42 -9.52 -5.05 -12.47
C ARG A 42 -8.65 -6.03 -13.26
N SER A 43 -7.32 -5.90 -13.16
CA SER A 43 -6.39 -6.82 -13.82
C SER A 43 -6.61 -8.26 -13.36
N LEU A 44 -6.79 -8.49 -12.06
CA LEU A 44 -7.08 -9.81 -11.51
C LEU A 44 -8.41 -10.35 -12.04
N SER A 45 -9.44 -9.50 -12.08
CA SER A 45 -10.76 -9.86 -12.60
C SER A 45 -10.69 -10.25 -14.08
N GLU A 46 -9.92 -9.52 -14.87
CA GLU A 46 -9.71 -9.80 -16.29
C GLU A 46 -8.99 -11.16 -16.52
N ILE A 47 -7.99 -11.45 -15.68
CA ILE A 47 -7.28 -12.74 -15.72
C ILE A 47 -8.26 -13.89 -15.44
N ARG A 48 -9.07 -13.76 -14.40
CA ARG A 48 -10.08 -14.78 -14.05
C ARG A 48 -11.08 -14.99 -15.17
N SER A 49 -11.56 -13.90 -15.77
CA SER A 49 -12.50 -13.95 -16.88
C SER A 49 -11.89 -14.61 -18.11
N ALA A 50 -10.62 -14.33 -18.42
CA ALA A 50 -9.93 -14.93 -19.55
C ALA A 50 -9.81 -16.45 -19.42
N PHE A 51 -9.47 -16.95 -18.23
CA PHE A 51 -9.42 -18.40 -17.97
C PHE A 51 -10.80 -19.04 -18.08
N ALA A 52 -11.83 -18.39 -17.51
CA ALA A 52 -13.20 -18.90 -17.58
C ALA A 52 -13.71 -18.98 -19.03
N GLU A 53 -13.45 -17.96 -19.84
CA GLU A 53 -13.85 -17.93 -21.26
C GLU A 53 -13.12 -18.98 -22.08
N ALA A 54 -11.87 -19.27 -21.76
CA ALA A 54 -11.09 -20.32 -22.42
C ALA A 54 -11.46 -21.72 -21.97
N GLY A 55 -12.31 -21.86 -20.94
CA GLY A 55 -12.64 -23.13 -20.33
C GLY A 55 -11.48 -23.79 -19.59
N GLU A 56 -10.49 -22.99 -19.19
CA GLU A 56 -9.30 -23.43 -18.48
C GLU A 56 -9.42 -23.17 -16.99
N SER A 57 -8.77 -24.03 -16.20
CA SER A 57 -8.69 -23.85 -14.75
C SER A 57 -7.73 -22.72 -14.41
N LEU A 58 -8.11 -21.90 -13.44
CA LEU A 58 -7.23 -20.86 -12.91
C LEU A 58 -5.96 -21.48 -12.31
N PRO A 59 -4.77 -20.89 -12.50
CA PRO A 59 -3.55 -21.36 -11.84
C PRO A 59 -3.75 -21.47 -10.33
N ASP A 60 -3.16 -22.48 -9.70
CA ASP A 60 -3.31 -22.74 -8.26
C ASP A 60 -2.96 -21.53 -7.41
N GLU A 61 -1.93 -20.78 -7.78
CA GLU A 61 -1.50 -19.59 -7.07
C GLU A 61 -2.52 -18.46 -7.06
N LEU A 62 -3.50 -18.47 -7.98
CA LEU A 62 -4.55 -17.46 -8.07
C LEU A 62 -5.89 -17.93 -7.49
N VAL A 63 -6.00 -19.23 -7.15
CA VAL A 63 -7.20 -19.78 -6.53
C VAL A 63 -7.26 -19.29 -5.08
N ASP A 64 -8.34 -18.59 -4.71
CA ASP A 64 -8.55 -18.04 -3.38
C ASP A 64 -7.37 -17.19 -2.87
N VAL A 65 -6.68 -16.48 -3.76
CA VAL A 65 -5.55 -15.65 -3.40
C VAL A 65 -6.01 -14.41 -2.62
N GLU A 66 -5.32 -14.15 -1.51
CA GLU A 66 -5.48 -12.93 -0.71
C GLU A 66 -4.19 -12.13 -0.79
N PHE A 67 -4.31 -10.80 -0.85
CA PHE A 67 -3.15 -9.93 -0.96
C PHE A 67 -2.89 -9.20 0.35
N GLU A 68 -1.62 -9.21 0.78
CA GLU A 68 -1.10 -8.36 1.82
C GLU A 68 -0.43 -7.17 1.13
N TYR A 69 -1.04 -6.00 1.24
CA TYR A 69 -0.46 -4.79 0.65
C TYR A 69 0.68 -4.27 1.53
N ARG A 70 1.81 -4.00 0.90
CA ARG A 70 2.94 -3.34 1.53
C ARG A 70 3.25 -2.06 0.77
N TYR A 71 3.42 -0.98 1.49
CA TYR A 71 3.51 0.37 0.95
C TYR A 71 4.91 0.92 1.13
N ASP A 72 5.42 1.68 0.17
CA ASP A 72 6.49 2.61 0.45
C ASP A 72 5.90 3.82 1.21
N ILE A 73 6.75 4.69 1.75
CA ILE A 73 6.27 5.81 2.58
C ILE A 73 5.40 6.79 1.76
N ALA A 74 5.78 7.04 0.52
CA ALA A 74 4.99 7.92 -0.35
C ALA A 74 3.56 7.39 -0.52
N SER A 75 3.42 6.08 -0.74
CA SER A 75 2.12 5.43 -0.92
C SER A 75 1.27 5.44 0.34
N VAL A 76 1.88 5.25 1.52
CA VAL A 76 1.17 5.33 2.80
C VAL A 76 0.51 6.70 2.94
N PHE A 77 1.26 7.78 2.72
CA PHE A 77 0.74 9.13 2.92
C PHE A 77 -0.15 9.63 1.78
N ASP A 78 -0.13 8.96 0.65
CA ASP A 78 -1.13 9.18 -0.40
C ASP A 78 -2.46 8.53 -0.04
N TYR A 79 -2.42 7.26 0.33
CA TYR A 79 -3.63 6.49 0.63
C TYR A 79 -4.30 6.93 1.93
N PHE A 80 -3.51 7.17 2.97
CA PHE A 80 -3.97 7.66 4.26
C PHE A 80 -3.74 9.18 4.36
N ASP A 81 -4.29 9.91 3.43
CA ASP A 81 -4.04 11.35 3.21
C ASP A 81 -4.58 12.26 4.32
N TYR A 82 -5.40 11.72 5.22
CA TYR A 82 -5.90 12.44 6.39
C TYR A 82 -4.85 12.58 7.51
N ILE A 83 -3.69 11.93 7.38
CA ILE A 83 -2.62 12.02 8.38
C ILE A 83 -1.82 13.29 8.16
N ASN A 84 -1.73 14.13 9.20
CA ASN A 84 -0.86 15.30 9.18
C ASN A 84 0.60 14.85 9.35
N VAL A 85 1.39 14.98 8.30
CA VAL A 85 2.77 14.46 8.26
C VAL A 85 3.65 15.09 9.32
N THR A 86 3.56 16.42 9.51
CA THR A 86 4.38 17.13 10.49
C THR A 86 4.09 16.70 11.91
N ARG A 87 2.81 16.59 12.27
CA ARG A 87 2.38 16.14 13.60
C ARG A 87 2.70 14.67 13.82
N PHE A 88 2.49 13.87 12.81
CA PHE A 88 2.83 12.45 12.86
C PHE A 88 4.34 12.24 13.07
N ALA A 89 5.19 13.02 12.39
CA ALA A 89 6.64 12.96 12.55
C ALA A 89 7.06 13.18 14.00
N ALA A 90 6.48 14.18 14.66
CA ALA A 90 6.74 14.45 16.09
C ALA A 90 6.35 13.24 16.95
N LYS A 91 5.20 12.65 16.70
CA LYS A 91 4.70 11.47 17.42
C LYS A 91 5.58 10.23 17.18
N ALA A 92 6.08 10.07 15.98
CA ALA A 92 6.95 8.95 15.60
C ALA A 92 8.41 9.14 16.04
N GLY A 93 8.79 10.35 16.46
CA GLY A 93 10.18 10.67 16.79
C GLY A 93 11.07 10.73 15.56
N VAL A 94 10.52 11.17 14.43
CA VAL A 94 11.23 11.32 13.15
C VAL A 94 11.27 12.80 12.79
N ASN A 95 12.38 13.25 12.19
CA ASN A 95 12.48 14.62 11.70
C ASN A 95 11.41 14.87 10.62
N ALA A 96 10.62 15.93 10.79
CA ALA A 96 9.52 16.24 9.89
C ALA A 96 9.97 16.53 8.46
N SER A 97 11.11 17.21 8.27
CA SER A 97 11.67 17.47 6.94
C SER A 97 12.07 16.19 6.24
N LEU A 98 12.68 15.25 6.98
CA LEU A 98 13.08 13.95 6.47
C LEU A 98 11.84 13.13 6.08
N LEU A 99 10.80 13.14 6.91
CA LEU A 99 9.57 12.42 6.61
C LEU A 99 8.89 12.98 5.35
N ARG A 100 8.89 14.30 5.17
CA ARG A 100 8.39 14.91 3.93
C ARG A 100 9.20 14.50 2.70
N GLN A 101 10.52 14.32 2.85
CA GLN A 101 11.37 13.81 1.77
C GLN A 101 11.00 12.36 1.42
N TYR A 102 10.76 11.52 2.41
CA TYR A 102 10.27 10.15 2.19
C TYR A 102 8.92 10.15 1.47
N LYS A 103 8.02 11.04 1.90
CA LYS A 103 6.70 11.18 1.27
C LYS A 103 6.81 11.56 -0.20
N SER A 104 7.78 12.39 -0.58
CA SER A 104 7.98 12.78 -1.97
C SER A 104 8.57 11.66 -2.84
N GLY A 105 9.12 10.61 -2.22
CA GLY A 105 9.62 9.45 -2.93
C GLY A 105 11.03 9.57 -3.48
N GLY A 106 11.78 10.62 -3.08
CA GLY A 106 13.13 10.88 -3.60
C GLY A 106 14.28 10.31 -2.77
N VAL A 107 14.00 9.70 -1.62
CA VAL A 107 15.02 9.27 -0.66
C VAL A 107 14.74 7.84 -0.21
N TYR A 108 15.81 7.03 -0.14
CA TYR A 108 15.72 5.69 0.40
C TYR A 108 15.55 5.72 1.92
N ILE A 109 14.77 4.81 2.45
CA ILE A 109 14.56 4.64 3.88
C ILE A 109 15.20 3.33 4.35
N SER A 110 15.88 3.38 5.50
CA SER A 110 16.43 2.17 6.12
C SER A 110 15.32 1.31 6.73
N GLU A 111 15.57 0.02 6.90
CA GLU A 111 14.64 -0.89 7.57
C GLU A 111 14.32 -0.43 8.99
N LYS A 112 15.33 0.05 9.72
CA LYS A 112 15.16 0.58 11.07
C LYS A 112 14.19 1.77 11.10
N GLN A 113 14.34 2.68 10.16
CA GLN A 113 13.50 3.87 10.08
C GLN A 113 12.08 3.52 9.63
N ALA A 114 11.95 2.60 8.67
CA ALA A 114 10.66 2.10 8.21
C ALA A 114 9.89 1.44 9.36
N LEU A 115 10.56 0.60 10.16
CA LEU A 115 9.95 -0.06 11.31
C LEU A 115 9.50 0.95 12.37
N LYS A 116 10.29 2.00 12.60
CA LYS A 116 9.94 3.06 13.53
C LYS A 116 8.66 3.78 13.12
N ILE A 117 8.53 4.08 11.84
CA ILE A 117 7.34 4.74 11.27
C ILE A 117 6.14 3.79 11.33
N GLU A 118 6.31 2.53 10.95
CA GLU A 118 5.25 1.54 10.99
C GLU A 118 4.73 1.34 12.42
N THR A 119 5.63 1.23 13.39
CA THR A 119 5.27 1.10 14.81
C THR A 119 4.44 2.30 15.28
N ALA A 120 4.82 3.50 14.88
CA ALA A 120 4.09 4.72 15.23
C ALA A 120 2.70 4.76 14.57
N LEU A 121 2.59 4.31 13.32
CA LEU A 121 1.30 4.20 12.63
C LEU A 121 0.37 3.20 13.34
N HIS A 122 0.90 2.06 13.77
CA HIS A 122 0.13 1.06 14.50
C HIS A 122 -0.36 1.61 15.85
N ARG A 123 0.46 2.38 16.57
CA ARG A 123 0.03 3.05 17.81
C ARG A 123 -1.09 4.04 17.55
N CYS A 124 -1.01 4.81 16.48
CA CYS A 124 -2.10 5.71 16.10
C CYS A 124 -3.39 4.93 15.83
N GLY A 125 -3.27 3.81 15.15
CA GLY A 125 -4.41 2.92 14.89
C GLY A 125 -5.04 2.39 16.16
N GLU A 126 -4.22 1.95 17.13
CA GLU A 126 -4.70 1.48 18.43
C GLU A 126 -5.41 2.58 19.21
N GLU A 127 -4.87 3.79 19.23
CA GLU A 127 -5.49 4.93 19.89
C GLU A 127 -6.84 5.28 19.26
N LEU A 128 -6.91 5.32 17.94
CA LEU A 128 -8.15 5.60 17.22
C LEU A 128 -9.20 4.52 17.48
N LEU A 129 -8.77 3.27 17.51
CA LEU A 129 -9.67 2.14 17.74
C LEU A 129 -10.27 2.17 19.17
N SER A 130 -9.54 2.70 20.14
CA SER A 130 -9.97 2.72 21.55
C SER A 130 -10.81 3.93 21.92
N LEU A 131 -10.89 4.96 21.07
CA LEU A 131 -11.63 6.18 21.41
C LEU A 131 -13.14 5.96 21.34
N SER A 132 -13.86 6.70 22.16
CA SER A 132 -15.33 6.77 22.15
C SER A 132 -15.74 8.23 22.08
N LEU A 133 -16.85 8.50 21.42
CA LEU A 133 -17.35 9.85 21.28
C LEU A 133 -18.50 10.12 22.24
N ILE A 134 -18.61 11.36 22.67
CA ILE A 134 -19.75 11.84 23.43
C ILE A 134 -20.69 12.54 22.43
N ALA A 135 -21.97 12.15 22.46
CA ALA A 135 -22.99 12.83 21.67
C ALA A 135 -23.54 14.03 22.47
N ARG A 136 -23.41 15.23 21.93
CA ARG A 136 -23.92 16.46 22.59
C ARG A 136 -24.66 17.33 21.60
#